data_366c7fea31d1fdc239acf63faf271d9a
#
_entry.id   366c7fea31d1fdc239acf63faf271d9a
#
_cell.length_a   1.000
_cell.length_b   1.000
_cell.length_c   1.000
_cell.angle_alpha   90.00
_cell.angle_beta   90.00
_cell.angle_gamma   90.00
#
_symmetry.space_group_name_H-M   'P 1'
#
loop_
_entity.id
_entity.type
_entity.pdbx_description
1 polymer ?
#
loop_
_entity_poly.entity_id
_entity_poly.type
_entity_poly.pdbx_seq_one_letter_code
_entity_poly.pdbx_strand_id
1 'polypeptide(L)'
;MTLPVIVIGGGGHAQVVIEALHRCEIEIIGRTDADAGRDADCLGVPMLGGDEVVLEHAPDSVRLVNGIGSVGDAGARQGVFERFRAGGYRFATMVHPSAVVAQDVVLGEGVQVMAGVVVQPGCRVGVNTILNTGAMVDHHCVIGDHTHIAPGAVLAGNVTTGNGVHIGA
;
A
#
# COMPACT_ATOMS: atom_id res chain seq x y z
N MET A 1 18.72 1.05 -10.04
CA MET A 1 18.18 2.13 -9.18
C MET A 1 16.66 1.94 -9.12
N THR A 2 16.07 1.97 -7.95
CA THR A 2 14.62 2.00 -7.80
C THR A 2 14.11 3.38 -8.22
N LEU A 3 12.99 3.43 -8.96
CA LEU A 3 12.37 4.71 -9.33
C LEU A 3 11.83 5.41 -8.07
N PRO A 4 11.86 6.75 -8.02
CA PRO A 4 11.26 7.50 -6.94
C PRO A 4 9.74 7.32 -6.93
N VAL A 5 9.10 7.61 -5.79
CA VAL A 5 7.66 7.39 -5.62
C VAL A 5 6.90 8.70 -5.41
N ILE A 6 5.63 8.69 -5.83
CA ILE A 6 4.61 9.68 -5.43
C ILE A 6 3.56 8.94 -4.61
N VAL A 7 3.24 9.47 -3.42
CA VAL A 7 2.21 8.91 -2.55
C VAL A 7 0.87 9.57 -2.88
N ILE A 8 -0.14 8.76 -3.20
CA ILE A 8 -1.50 9.24 -3.48
C ILE A 8 -2.30 9.27 -2.19
N GLY A 9 -2.66 10.46 -1.74
CA GLY A 9 -3.39 10.70 -0.49
C GLY A 9 -2.52 11.32 0.60
N GLY A 10 -3.16 12.15 1.46
CA GLY A 10 -2.52 12.89 2.55
C GLY A 10 -3.10 12.60 3.93
N GLY A 11 -3.94 11.56 4.07
CA GLY A 11 -4.57 11.18 5.34
C GLY A 11 -3.66 10.38 6.28
N GLY A 12 -4.24 9.89 7.39
CA GLY A 12 -3.48 9.13 8.40
C GLY A 12 -2.78 7.88 7.86
N HIS A 13 -3.40 7.17 6.91
CA HIS A 13 -2.75 6.01 6.29
C HIS A 13 -1.54 6.43 5.43
N ALA A 14 -1.62 7.57 4.74
CA ALA A 14 -0.49 8.10 3.98
C ALA A 14 0.71 8.40 4.89
N GLN A 15 0.49 8.93 6.10
CA GLN A 15 1.57 9.17 7.07
C GLN A 15 2.27 7.86 7.46
N VAL A 16 1.49 6.80 7.73
CA VAL A 16 2.07 5.47 8.07
C VAL A 16 2.84 4.89 6.89
N VAL A 17 2.32 5.04 5.67
CA VAL A 17 3.00 4.61 4.44
C VAL A 17 4.29 5.39 4.21
N ILE A 18 4.29 6.71 4.39
CA ILE A 18 5.48 7.58 4.24
C ILE A 18 6.56 7.17 5.24
N GLU A 19 6.20 6.95 6.51
CA GLU A 19 7.17 6.46 7.51
C GLU A 19 7.78 5.12 7.08
N ALA A 20 6.96 4.19 6.58
CA ALA A 20 7.45 2.91 6.10
C ALA A 20 8.37 3.05 4.87
N LEU A 21 8.06 3.96 3.94
CA LEU A 21 8.91 4.26 2.78
C LEU A 21 10.26 4.84 3.19
N HIS A 22 10.29 5.74 4.18
CA HIS A 22 11.53 6.26 4.76
C HIS A 22 12.38 5.13 5.36
N ARG A 23 11.77 4.16 6.06
CA ARG A 23 12.48 2.98 6.59
C ARG A 23 13.01 2.06 5.50
N CYS A 24 12.37 2.06 4.33
CA CYS A 24 12.83 1.31 3.16
C CYS A 24 13.88 2.09 2.34
N GLU A 25 14.26 3.30 2.75
CA GLU A 25 15.18 4.18 2.01
C GLU A 25 14.72 4.46 0.57
N ILE A 26 13.40 4.57 0.37
CA ILE A 26 12.78 4.87 -0.93
C ILE A 26 12.64 6.38 -1.05
N GLU A 27 13.11 6.93 -2.17
CA GLU A 27 12.97 8.35 -2.48
C GLU A 27 11.51 8.71 -2.75
N ILE A 28 10.99 9.71 -2.01
CA ILE A 28 9.62 10.20 -2.15
C ILE A 28 9.67 11.61 -2.76
N ILE A 29 9.14 11.76 -3.98
CA ILE A 29 9.05 13.08 -4.66
C ILE A 29 8.08 13.99 -3.92
N GLY A 30 6.95 13.44 -3.51
CA GLY A 30 5.88 14.15 -2.82
C GLY A 30 4.63 13.31 -2.66
N ARG A 31 3.58 13.97 -2.20
CA ARG A 31 2.25 13.36 -2.03
C ARG A 31 1.17 14.19 -2.73
N THR A 32 0.07 13.56 -3.09
CA THR A 32 -1.12 14.25 -3.58
C THR A 32 -2.28 14.09 -2.58
N ASP A 33 -3.26 14.97 -2.63
CA ASP A 33 -4.54 14.77 -1.95
C ASP A 33 -5.65 15.46 -2.77
N ALA A 34 -6.81 14.83 -2.85
CA ALA A 34 -7.98 15.44 -3.48
C ALA A 34 -8.40 16.76 -2.79
N ASP A 35 -8.10 16.89 -1.49
CA ASP A 35 -8.20 18.14 -0.74
C ASP A 35 -6.79 18.75 -0.60
N ALA A 36 -6.38 19.49 -1.63
CA ALA A 36 -5.07 20.17 -1.65
C ALA A 36 -4.89 21.19 -0.50
N GLY A 37 -5.98 21.61 0.17
CA GLY A 37 -5.96 22.47 1.36
C GLY A 37 -5.62 21.72 2.65
N ARG A 38 -5.53 20.40 2.63
CA ARG A 38 -5.13 19.58 3.77
C ARG A 38 -3.62 19.65 3.99
N ASP A 39 -3.19 20.70 4.65
CA ASP A 39 -1.79 20.91 5.05
C ASP A 39 -1.48 20.15 6.36
N ALA A 40 -1.69 18.84 6.37
CA ALA A 40 -1.17 18.01 7.43
C ALA A 40 0.33 17.77 7.17
N ASP A 41 1.17 18.07 8.14
CA ASP A 41 2.58 17.66 8.07
C ASP A 41 2.66 16.14 7.88
N CYS A 42 3.12 15.72 6.73
CA CYS A 42 3.37 14.32 6.40
C CYS A 42 4.86 14.03 6.42
N LEU A 43 5.50 14.18 7.58
CA LEU A 43 6.92 13.81 7.80
C LEU A 43 7.88 14.53 6.83
N GLY A 44 7.60 15.79 6.51
CA GLY A 44 8.39 16.62 5.61
C GLY A 44 8.22 16.31 4.12
N VAL A 45 7.30 15.40 3.74
CA VAL A 45 7.01 15.10 2.33
C VAL A 45 6.10 16.18 1.75
N PRO A 46 6.53 16.90 0.67
CA PRO A 46 5.78 18.02 0.13
C PRO A 46 4.44 17.59 -0.47
N MET A 47 3.42 18.45 -0.31
CA MET A 47 2.17 18.36 -1.05
C MET A 47 2.40 18.90 -2.47
N LEU A 48 2.16 18.08 -3.48
CA LEU A 48 2.31 18.45 -4.89
C LEU A 48 1.04 19.11 -5.45
N GLY A 49 -0.13 18.75 -4.90
CA GLY A 49 -1.43 19.19 -5.38
C GLY A 49 -2.45 18.07 -5.39
N GLY A 50 -3.46 18.18 -6.26
CA GLY A 50 -4.41 17.09 -6.51
C GLY A 50 -3.78 15.94 -7.30
N ASP A 51 -4.52 14.86 -7.44
CA ASP A 51 -4.03 13.64 -8.11
C ASP A 51 -3.66 13.85 -9.60
N GLU A 52 -4.15 14.93 -10.23
CA GLU A 52 -3.82 15.31 -11.61
C GLU A 52 -2.34 15.63 -11.81
N VAL A 53 -1.64 16.09 -10.77
CA VAL A 53 -0.20 16.39 -10.83
C VAL A 53 0.63 15.15 -11.16
N VAL A 54 0.13 13.96 -10.84
CA VAL A 54 0.80 12.71 -11.25
C VAL A 54 0.99 12.62 -12.76
N LEU A 55 0.06 13.19 -13.54
CA LEU A 55 0.09 13.15 -15.02
C LEU A 55 1.22 14.02 -15.61
N GLU A 56 1.85 14.87 -14.83
CA GLU A 56 3.05 15.64 -15.23
C GLU A 56 4.32 14.78 -15.24
N HIS A 57 4.26 13.58 -14.66
CA HIS A 57 5.35 12.60 -14.62
C HIS A 57 5.07 11.45 -15.60
N ALA A 58 6.04 11.09 -16.41
CA ALA A 58 5.89 9.93 -17.31
C ALA A 58 5.73 8.62 -16.49
N PRO A 59 4.85 7.69 -16.90
CA PRO A 59 4.56 6.47 -16.15
C PRO A 59 5.78 5.56 -15.88
N ASP A 60 6.83 5.69 -16.69
CA ASP A 60 8.09 4.95 -16.56
C ASP A 60 9.15 5.69 -15.73
N SER A 61 8.90 6.96 -15.36
CA SER A 61 9.82 7.77 -14.55
C SER A 61 9.57 7.69 -13.04
N VAL A 62 8.37 7.27 -12.63
CA VAL A 62 7.96 7.19 -11.22
C VAL A 62 7.23 5.89 -10.91
N ARG A 63 7.12 5.56 -9.62
CA ARG A 63 6.15 4.59 -9.11
C ARG A 63 5.15 5.31 -8.21
N LEU A 64 3.95 4.76 -8.13
CA LEU A 64 2.93 5.28 -7.21
C LEU A 64 2.85 4.41 -5.95
N VAL A 65 2.46 5.02 -4.85
CA VAL A 65 2.13 4.31 -3.62
C VAL A 65 0.76 4.81 -3.15
N ASN A 66 -0.17 3.90 -2.93
CA ASN A 66 -1.52 4.25 -2.55
C ASN A 66 -1.61 4.54 -1.05
N GLY A 67 -1.62 5.81 -0.67
CA GLY A 67 -1.75 6.31 0.70
C GLY A 67 -3.19 6.39 1.21
N ILE A 68 -4.18 5.95 0.41
CA ILE A 68 -5.58 5.91 0.83
C ILE A 68 -5.81 4.64 1.64
N GLY A 69 -6.33 4.78 2.85
CA GLY A 69 -6.79 3.65 3.67
C GLY A 69 -8.09 3.05 3.14
N SER A 70 -8.53 1.96 3.75
CA SER A 70 -9.76 1.25 3.37
C SER A 70 -10.48 0.70 4.61
N VAL A 71 -10.83 1.58 5.54
CA VAL A 71 -11.62 1.16 6.73
C VAL A 71 -13.08 1.04 6.33
N GLY A 72 -13.57 -0.19 6.27
CA GLY A 72 -14.98 -0.50 5.95
C GLY A 72 -15.35 -0.43 4.46
N ASP A 73 -14.61 0.32 3.64
CA ASP A 73 -14.83 0.44 2.18
C ASP A 73 -13.50 0.56 1.43
N ALA A 74 -13.26 -0.37 0.52
CA ALA A 74 -12.07 -0.35 -0.34
C ALA A 74 -12.26 0.49 -1.62
N GLY A 75 -13.46 1.01 -1.91
CA GLY A 75 -13.81 1.59 -3.20
C GLY A 75 -12.96 2.78 -3.61
N ALA A 76 -12.72 3.74 -2.72
CA ALA A 76 -11.87 4.89 -3.03
C ALA A 76 -10.42 4.47 -3.34
N ARG A 77 -9.86 3.58 -2.52
CA ARG A 77 -8.52 3.03 -2.70
C ARG A 77 -8.40 2.23 -4.02
N GLN A 78 -9.37 1.38 -4.29
CA GLN A 78 -9.45 0.59 -5.51
C GLN A 78 -9.57 1.49 -6.74
N GLY A 79 -10.49 2.47 -6.73
CA GLY A 79 -10.70 3.37 -7.86
C GLY A 79 -9.44 4.16 -8.25
N VAL A 80 -8.67 4.64 -7.27
CA VAL A 80 -7.39 5.30 -7.52
C VAL A 80 -6.38 4.33 -8.16
N PHE A 81 -6.26 3.14 -7.63
CA PHE A 81 -5.35 2.13 -8.17
C PHE A 81 -5.69 1.79 -9.63
N GLU A 82 -6.96 1.49 -9.92
CA GLU A 82 -7.42 1.13 -11.27
C GLU A 82 -7.25 2.28 -12.26
N ARG A 83 -7.60 3.52 -11.86
CA ARG A 83 -7.46 4.72 -12.69
C ARG A 83 -6.03 4.92 -13.17
N PHE A 84 -5.06 4.89 -12.25
CA PHE A 84 -3.66 5.11 -12.62
C PHE A 84 -3.04 3.93 -13.36
N ARG A 85 -3.43 2.70 -13.04
CA ARG A 85 -3.01 1.53 -13.82
C ARG A 85 -3.49 1.58 -15.26
N ALA A 86 -4.74 2.01 -15.49
CA ALA A 86 -5.27 2.23 -16.83
C ALA A 86 -4.50 3.33 -17.60
N GLY A 87 -3.93 4.32 -16.86
CA GLY A 87 -3.03 5.34 -17.40
C GLY A 87 -1.59 4.87 -17.64
N GLY A 88 -1.27 3.59 -17.39
CA GLY A 88 0.06 3.01 -17.60
C GLY A 88 1.01 3.12 -16.40
N TYR A 89 0.59 3.73 -15.30
CA TYR A 89 1.39 3.81 -14.08
C TYR A 89 1.50 2.47 -13.37
N ARG A 90 2.58 2.30 -12.61
CA ARG A 90 2.81 1.12 -11.77
C ARG A 90 2.89 1.49 -10.31
N PHE A 91 2.34 0.64 -9.47
CA PHE A 91 2.40 0.82 -8.01
C PHE A 91 3.55 0.03 -7.40
N ALA A 92 4.32 0.68 -6.54
CA ALA A 92 5.37 0.02 -5.79
C ALA A 92 4.78 -0.91 -4.73
N THR A 93 5.29 -2.14 -4.69
CA THR A 93 5.07 -3.05 -3.56
C THR A 93 6.09 -2.73 -2.49
N MET A 94 5.64 -2.56 -1.26
CA MET A 94 6.46 -2.12 -0.14
C MET A 94 6.43 -3.17 0.96
N VAL A 95 7.62 -3.53 1.46
CA VAL A 95 7.78 -4.42 2.63
C VAL A 95 8.61 -3.69 3.67
N HIS A 96 7.99 -3.38 4.83
CA HIS A 96 8.68 -2.72 5.92
C HIS A 96 9.86 -3.58 6.42
N PRO A 97 11.03 -2.99 6.73
CA PRO A 97 12.21 -3.78 7.14
C PRO A 97 12.01 -4.65 8.39
N SER A 98 11.05 -4.33 9.25
CA SER A 98 10.71 -5.15 10.42
C SER A 98 9.66 -6.23 10.16
N ALA A 99 9.16 -6.35 8.94
CA ALA A 99 8.26 -7.45 8.58
C ALA A 99 9.05 -8.74 8.34
N VAL A 100 8.43 -9.86 8.66
CA VAL A 100 8.97 -11.20 8.40
C VAL A 100 8.11 -11.85 7.32
N VAL A 101 8.64 -11.93 6.11
CA VAL A 101 7.94 -12.51 4.95
C VAL A 101 8.74 -13.68 4.44
N ALA A 102 8.12 -14.86 4.37
CA ALA A 102 8.77 -16.07 3.89
C ALA A 102 9.16 -15.94 2.40
N GLN A 103 10.23 -16.62 1.99
CA GLN A 103 10.86 -16.44 0.67
C GLN A 103 9.98 -16.81 -0.51
N ASP A 104 9.04 -17.72 -0.32
CA ASP A 104 8.13 -18.25 -1.35
C ASP A 104 6.79 -17.49 -1.42
N VAL A 105 6.61 -16.45 -0.60
CA VAL A 105 5.42 -15.60 -0.62
C VAL A 105 5.36 -14.79 -1.91
N VAL A 106 4.19 -14.80 -2.56
CA VAL A 106 3.93 -14.00 -3.76
C VAL A 106 3.13 -12.77 -3.38
N LEU A 107 3.72 -11.59 -3.57
CA LEU A 107 3.07 -10.30 -3.35
C LEU A 107 2.70 -9.68 -4.70
N GLY A 108 1.44 -9.27 -4.85
CA GLY A 108 0.95 -8.55 -6.02
C GLY A 108 1.45 -7.10 -6.08
N GLU A 109 1.18 -6.43 -7.20
CA GLU A 109 1.53 -5.03 -7.41
C GLU A 109 0.83 -4.12 -6.38
N GLY A 110 1.59 -3.18 -5.79
CA GLY A 110 1.05 -2.21 -4.84
C GLY A 110 0.67 -2.77 -3.48
N VAL A 111 1.10 -4.00 -3.15
CA VAL A 111 0.92 -4.56 -1.80
C VAL A 111 1.74 -3.77 -0.80
N GLN A 112 1.14 -3.50 0.35
CA GLN A 112 1.78 -2.81 1.47
C GLN A 112 1.88 -3.76 2.65
N VAL A 113 3.11 -4.17 2.97
CA VAL A 113 3.42 -4.98 4.15
C VAL A 113 4.02 -4.06 5.21
N MET A 114 3.24 -3.77 6.24
CA MET A 114 3.57 -2.77 7.25
C MET A 114 4.46 -3.34 8.36
N ALA A 115 4.83 -2.47 9.31
CA ALA A 115 5.74 -2.83 10.40
C ALA A 115 5.24 -4.03 11.21
N GLY A 116 6.14 -4.97 11.51
CA GLY A 116 5.88 -6.12 12.36
C GLY A 116 4.94 -7.19 11.79
N VAL A 117 4.57 -7.07 10.50
CA VAL A 117 3.77 -8.11 9.82
C VAL A 117 4.56 -9.40 9.70
N VAL A 118 3.87 -10.53 9.88
CA VAL A 118 4.43 -11.86 9.64
C VAL A 118 3.61 -12.56 8.56
N VAL A 119 4.25 -13.02 7.49
CA VAL A 119 3.62 -13.83 6.43
C VAL A 119 4.37 -15.13 6.28
N GLN A 120 3.69 -16.24 6.56
CA GLN A 120 4.23 -17.59 6.55
C GLN A 120 4.31 -18.17 5.13
N PRO A 121 5.04 -19.29 4.94
CA PRO A 121 5.25 -19.90 3.62
C PRO A 121 3.98 -20.26 2.86
N GLY A 122 4.07 -20.22 1.52
CA GLY A 122 3.01 -20.63 0.61
C GLY A 122 1.88 -19.61 0.42
N CYS A 123 2.01 -18.41 1.01
CA CYS A 123 0.97 -17.38 0.90
C CYS A 123 1.02 -16.63 -0.44
N ARG A 124 -0.16 -16.21 -0.91
CA ARG A 124 -0.33 -15.33 -2.07
C ARG A 124 -1.17 -14.13 -1.66
N VAL A 125 -0.71 -12.93 -1.97
CA VAL A 125 -1.37 -11.67 -1.62
C VAL A 125 -1.68 -10.91 -2.90
N GLY A 126 -2.95 -10.62 -3.12
CA GLY A 126 -3.46 -9.93 -4.30
C GLY A 126 -3.03 -8.46 -4.38
N VAL A 127 -3.25 -7.85 -5.55
CA VAL A 127 -2.81 -6.47 -5.83
C VAL A 127 -3.46 -5.44 -4.91
N ASN A 128 -2.77 -4.33 -4.66
CA ASN A 128 -3.27 -3.18 -3.87
C ASN A 128 -3.78 -3.55 -2.46
N THR A 129 -3.31 -4.66 -1.90
CA THR A 129 -3.69 -5.17 -0.59
C THR A 129 -2.83 -4.56 0.51
N ILE A 130 -3.42 -4.32 1.68
CA ILE A 130 -2.75 -3.86 2.89
C ILE A 130 -2.65 -5.01 3.88
N LEU A 131 -1.45 -5.41 4.25
CA LEU A 131 -1.17 -6.16 5.46
C LEU A 131 -0.71 -5.15 6.50
N ASN A 132 -1.61 -4.76 7.41
CA ASN A 132 -1.38 -3.62 8.28
C ASN A 132 -0.53 -4.00 9.50
N THR A 133 -0.09 -3.01 10.25
CA THR A 133 0.85 -3.12 11.37
C THR A 133 0.57 -4.32 12.27
N GLY A 134 1.55 -5.21 12.42
CA GLY A 134 1.48 -6.38 13.29
C GLY A 134 0.51 -7.47 12.86
N ALA A 135 -0.07 -7.42 11.65
CA ALA A 135 -0.92 -8.49 11.15
C ALA A 135 -0.11 -9.79 10.95
N MET A 136 -0.75 -10.92 11.20
CA MET A 136 -0.14 -12.25 11.03
C MET A 136 -0.96 -13.06 10.04
N VAL A 137 -0.31 -13.58 9.01
CA VAL A 137 -0.90 -14.43 7.98
C VAL A 137 -0.17 -15.75 7.99
N ASP A 138 -0.84 -16.80 8.46
CA ASP A 138 -0.25 -18.12 8.56
C ASP A 138 -0.20 -18.82 7.18
N HIS A 139 0.42 -20.00 7.14
CA HIS A 139 0.81 -20.71 5.91
C HIS A 139 -0.33 -20.96 4.92
N HIS A 140 -0.01 -20.95 3.61
CA HIS A 140 -0.91 -21.29 2.51
C HIS A 140 -2.18 -20.43 2.40
N CYS A 141 -2.15 -19.20 2.93
CA CYS A 141 -3.26 -18.26 2.75
C CYS A 141 -3.28 -17.67 1.33
N VAL A 142 -4.48 -17.44 0.82
CA VAL A 142 -4.73 -16.73 -0.44
C VAL A 142 -5.55 -15.49 -0.14
N ILE A 143 -4.93 -14.33 -0.19
CA ILE A 143 -5.56 -13.04 0.08
C ILE A 143 -5.92 -12.38 -1.25
N GLY A 144 -7.19 -12.05 -1.43
CA GLY A 144 -7.68 -11.43 -2.66
C GLY A 144 -7.18 -10.01 -2.87
N ASP A 145 -7.47 -9.46 -4.06
CA ASP A 145 -7.09 -8.10 -4.44
C ASP A 145 -7.82 -7.04 -3.59
N HIS A 146 -7.20 -5.86 -3.43
CA HIS A 146 -7.79 -4.71 -2.73
C HIS A 146 -8.26 -5.01 -1.29
N THR A 147 -7.72 -6.05 -0.68
CA THR A 147 -8.07 -6.51 0.67
C THR A 147 -7.28 -5.73 1.73
N HIS A 148 -7.84 -5.60 2.92
CA HIS A 148 -7.17 -4.97 4.05
C HIS A 148 -7.21 -5.92 5.26
N ILE A 149 -6.06 -6.41 5.65
CA ILE A 149 -5.88 -7.12 6.91
C ILE A 149 -5.50 -6.07 7.96
N ALA A 150 -6.40 -5.79 8.89
CA ALA A 150 -6.29 -4.70 9.85
C ALA A 150 -5.10 -4.86 10.83
N PRO A 151 -4.71 -3.80 11.56
CA PRO A 151 -3.64 -3.89 12.55
C PRO A 151 -3.89 -5.01 13.56
N GLY A 152 -2.89 -5.86 13.77
CA GLY A 152 -2.95 -6.97 14.73
C GLY A 152 -3.87 -8.13 14.38
N ALA A 153 -4.53 -8.11 13.22
CA ALA A 153 -5.38 -9.22 12.80
C ALA A 153 -4.56 -10.49 12.53
N VAL A 154 -5.11 -11.64 12.89
CA VAL A 154 -4.45 -12.94 12.76
C VAL A 154 -5.30 -13.88 11.90
N LEU A 155 -4.71 -14.39 10.82
CA LEU A 155 -5.30 -15.41 9.97
C LEU A 155 -4.60 -16.75 10.25
N ALA A 156 -5.39 -17.77 10.56
CA ALA A 156 -4.89 -19.14 10.64
C ALA A 156 -4.48 -19.66 9.25
N GLY A 157 -3.78 -20.79 9.22
CA GLY A 157 -3.34 -21.40 7.97
C GLY A 157 -4.47 -21.76 7.02
N ASN A 158 -4.19 -21.67 5.72
CA ASN A 158 -5.10 -22.07 4.63
C ASN A 158 -6.39 -21.24 4.53
N VAL A 159 -6.37 -19.99 4.99
CA VAL A 159 -7.49 -19.04 4.81
C VAL A 159 -7.47 -18.48 3.40
N THR A 160 -8.65 -18.45 2.76
CA THR A 160 -8.84 -17.75 1.48
C THR A 160 -9.82 -16.61 1.65
N THR A 161 -9.46 -15.40 1.21
CA THR A 161 -10.37 -14.25 1.16
C THR A 161 -10.78 -13.94 -0.27
N GLY A 162 -11.94 -13.31 -0.44
CA GLY A 162 -12.30 -12.65 -1.71
C GLY A 162 -11.55 -11.33 -1.90
N ASN A 163 -11.91 -10.62 -2.98
CA ASN A 163 -11.40 -9.27 -3.25
C ASN A 163 -12.17 -8.22 -2.43
N GLY A 164 -11.50 -7.10 -2.10
CA GLY A 164 -12.10 -5.99 -1.39
C GLY A 164 -12.53 -6.30 0.05
N VAL A 165 -12.03 -7.37 0.64
CA VAL A 165 -12.38 -7.80 2.00
C VAL A 165 -11.64 -6.95 3.02
N HIS A 166 -12.32 -6.57 4.11
CA HIS A 166 -11.69 -5.99 5.30
C HIS A 166 -11.77 -7.00 6.45
N ILE A 167 -10.62 -7.46 6.93
CA ILE A 167 -10.53 -8.30 8.13
C ILE A 167 -10.14 -7.39 9.29
N GLY A 168 -11.07 -7.21 10.22
CA GLY A 168 -10.89 -6.38 11.41
C GLY A 168 -9.89 -6.95 12.42
N ALA A 169 -9.52 -6.11 13.38
CA ALA A 169 -8.66 -6.48 14.51
C ALA A 169 -9.45 -7.26 15.56
#